data_9c1393c3b76f5c253bda945ba097ce1a
#
_entry.id   9c1393c3b76f5c253bda945ba097ce1a
#
_cell.length_a   1.000
_cell.length_b   1.000
_cell.length_c   1.000
_cell.angle_alpha   90.00
_cell.angle_beta   90.00
_cell.angle_gamma   90.00
#
_symmetry.space_group_name_H-M   'P 1'
#
loop_
_entity.id
_entity.type
_entity.pdbx_description
1 polymer ?
#
loop_
_entity_poly.entity_id
_entity_poly.type
_entity_poly.pdbx_seq_one_letter_code
_entity_poly.pdbx_strand_id
1 'polypeptide(L)'
;MPPYFFGLPMRTHFCGLIDEALTGQSVTLCGWTDVARNLGGVCFIDLRDHHGIVQVLVEPEQVEVFKVAASLGYEDVLQVEGVVRARHSVNDKLKSGQVEVVATRITLLNKAEPLPFHAHENAGEETRLKYRYLDLRRPEMQRMMRTRT
;
A
#
# COMPACT_ATOMS: atom_id res chain seq x y z
N MET A 1 -0.75 -19.68 -2.01
CA MET A 1 -2.02 -19.21 -1.48
C MET A 1 -3.03 -19.07 -2.63
N PRO A 2 -4.21 -19.63 -2.50
CA PRO A 2 -5.19 -19.50 -3.56
C PRO A 2 -5.55 -18.01 -3.77
N PRO A 3 -5.87 -17.61 -5.01
CA PRO A 3 -6.24 -16.21 -5.29
C PRO A 3 -7.64 -15.83 -4.80
N TYR A 4 -8.31 -16.73 -4.11
CA TYR A 4 -9.69 -16.56 -3.66
C TYR A 4 -9.80 -16.70 -2.15
N PHE A 5 -10.71 -15.91 -1.57
CA PHE A 5 -11.07 -15.95 -0.17
C PHE A 5 -12.59 -16.17 -0.10
N PHE A 6 -13.04 -17.30 0.48
CA PHE A 6 -14.45 -17.71 0.49
C PHE A 6 -15.11 -17.70 -0.89
N GLY A 7 -14.38 -18.16 -1.91
CA GLY A 7 -14.89 -18.21 -3.30
C GLY A 7 -14.91 -16.86 -4.01
N LEU A 8 -14.51 -15.76 -3.33
CA LEU A 8 -14.38 -14.44 -3.91
C LEU A 8 -12.91 -14.13 -4.19
N PRO A 9 -12.58 -13.36 -5.23
CA PRO A 9 -11.19 -12.97 -5.46
C PRO A 9 -10.67 -12.16 -4.28
N MET A 10 -9.48 -12.51 -3.79
CA MET A 10 -8.83 -11.77 -2.72
C MET A 10 -8.44 -10.37 -3.18
N ARG A 11 -8.14 -10.21 -4.46
CA ARG A 11 -7.91 -8.92 -5.10
C ARG A 11 -8.50 -8.92 -6.51
N THR A 12 -8.91 -7.75 -6.97
CA THR A 12 -9.35 -7.55 -8.36
C THR A 12 -8.24 -6.95 -9.22
N HIS A 13 -7.38 -6.15 -8.60
CA HIS A 13 -6.31 -5.41 -9.27
C HIS A 13 -5.05 -5.37 -8.40
N PHE A 14 -3.91 -5.10 -9.02
CA PHE A 14 -2.67 -4.83 -8.29
C PHE A 14 -2.53 -3.33 -8.02
N CYS A 15 -2.00 -2.98 -6.86
CA CYS A 15 -1.86 -1.58 -6.42
C CYS A 15 -1.11 -0.73 -7.44
N GLY A 16 0.03 -1.22 -7.92
CA GLY A 16 0.86 -0.48 -8.85
C GLY A 16 0.31 -0.37 -10.27
N LEU A 17 -0.77 -1.08 -10.59
CA LEU A 17 -1.40 -1.09 -11.92
C LEU A 17 -2.71 -0.30 -11.97
N ILE A 18 -3.10 0.34 -10.87
CA ILE A 18 -4.28 1.22 -10.86
C ILE A 18 -3.95 2.48 -11.64
N ASP A 19 -4.81 2.84 -12.59
CA ASP A 19 -4.62 4.00 -13.46
C ASP A 19 -5.94 4.75 -13.70
N GLU A 20 -5.86 5.79 -14.53
CA GLU A 20 -7.02 6.64 -14.87
C GLU A 20 -8.17 5.89 -15.55
N ALA A 21 -7.85 4.81 -16.27
CA ALA A 21 -8.85 4.02 -16.97
C ALA A 21 -9.84 3.35 -16.01
N LEU A 22 -9.44 3.17 -14.75
CA LEU A 22 -10.25 2.54 -13.72
C LEU A 22 -11.09 3.52 -12.91
N THR A 23 -11.01 4.84 -13.19
CA THR A 23 -11.76 5.87 -12.48
C THR A 23 -13.26 5.54 -12.44
N GLY A 24 -13.83 5.57 -11.24
CA GLY A 24 -15.24 5.24 -11.02
C GLY A 24 -15.51 3.76 -10.78
N GLN A 25 -14.54 2.89 -10.97
CA GLN A 25 -14.70 1.45 -10.74
C GLN A 25 -14.40 1.07 -9.29
N SER A 26 -15.13 0.06 -8.79
CA SER A 26 -14.83 -0.56 -7.52
C SER A 26 -13.69 -1.55 -7.69
N VAL A 27 -12.72 -1.50 -6.77
CA VAL A 27 -11.56 -2.39 -6.81
C VAL A 27 -11.33 -3.00 -5.42
N THR A 28 -10.71 -4.17 -5.40
CA THR A 28 -10.23 -4.81 -4.19
C THR A 28 -8.73 -5.02 -4.33
N LEU A 29 -7.96 -4.47 -3.39
CA LEU A 29 -6.51 -4.47 -3.42
C LEU A 29 -5.97 -5.20 -2.20
N CYS A 30 -4.84 -5.87 -2.36
CA CYS A 30 -4.09 -6.44 -1.24
C CYS A 30 -2.65 -5.93 -1.32
N GLY A 31 -2.10 -5.55 -0.18
CA GLY A 31 -0.72 -5.05 -0.15
C GLY A 31 -0.24 -4.77 1.26
N TRP A 32 0.93 -4.16 1.33
CA TRP A 32 1.56 -3.75 2.58
C TRP A 32 1.40 -2.25 2.78
N THR A 33 1.22 -1.84 4.03
CA THR A 33 1.25 -0.43 4.41
C THR A 33 2.66 0.11 4.27
N ASP A 34 2.90 0.94 3.28
CA ASP A 34 4.19 1.60 3.09
C ASP A 34 4.30 2.83 4.01
N VAL A 35 3.30 3.71 3.96
CA VAL A 35 3.18 4.86 4.84
C VAL A 35 1.70 5.07 5.16
N ALA A 36 1.41 5.44 6.40
CA ALA A 36 0.07 5.85 6.81
C ALA A 36 0.16 7.23 7.46
N ARG A 37 -0.65 8.18 6.99
CA ARG A 37 -0.62 9.56 7.44
C ARG A 37 -2.02 10.04 7.77
N ASN A 38 -2.17 10.79 8.86
CA ASN A 38 -3.42 11.48 9.19
C ASN A 38 -3.19 12.98 9.00
N LEU A 39 -3.81 13.54 7.99
CA LEU A 39 -3.67 14.95 7.64
C LEU A 39 -5.05 15.61 7.66
N GLY A 40 -5.28 16.49 8.63
CA GLY A 40 -6.53 17.25 8.72
C GLY A 40 -7.77 16.38 8.93
N GLY A 41 -7.65 15.27 9.63
CA GLY A 41 -8.76 14.36 9.89
C GLY A 41 -9.04 13.35 8.78
N VAL A 42 -8.23 13.34 7.72
CA VAL A 42 -8.31 12.38 6.62
C VAL A 42 -7.09 11.48 6.68
N CYS A 43 -7.28 10.16 6.57
CA CYS A 43 -6.17 9.22 6.53
C CYS A 43 -5.77 8.92 5.08
N PHE A 44 -4.46 8.99 4.83
CA PHE A 44 -3.86 8.60 3.57
C PHE A 44 -2.95 7.42 3.82
N ILE A 45 -3.14 6.35 3.04
CA ILE A 45 -2.33 5.14 3.15
C ILE A 45 -1.68 4.91 1.79
N ASP A 46 -0.35 4.81 1.77
CA ASP A 46 0.36 4.34 0.58
C ASP A 46 0.39 2.82 0.68
N LEU A 47 -0.41 2.16 -0.14
CA LEU A 47 -0.52 0.71 -0.19
C LEU A 47 0.39 0.19 -1.28
N ARG A 48 1.30 -0.71 -0.91
CA ARG A 48 2.35 -1.22 -1.81
C ARG A 48 2.14 -2.70 -2.12
N ASP A 49 2.38 -3.06 -3.36
CA ASP A 49 2.58 -4.45 -3.76
C ASP A 49 3.80 -4.55 -4.68
N HIS A 50 4.03 -5.70 -5.32
CA HIS A 50 5.22 -5.89 -6.16
C HIS A 50 5.18 -5.09 -7.47
N HIS A 51 4.05 -4.53 -7.84
CA HIS A 51 3.91 -3.67 -9.02
C HIS A 51 4.13 -2.18 -8.71
N GLY A 52 3.97 -1.78 -7.46
CA GLY A 52 4.16 -0.39 -7.05
C GLY A 52 3.23 0.03 -5.91
N ILE A 53 2.95 1.33 -5.85
CA ILE A 53 2.21 1.96 -4.77
C ILE A 53 0.99 2.66 -5.33
N VAL A 54 -0.13 2.59 -4.60
CA VAL A 54 -1.32 3.42 -4.84
C VAL A 54 -1.72 4.12 -3.54
N GLN A 55 -2.19 5.35 -3.65
CA GLN A 55 -2.71 6.08 -2.50
C GLN A 55 -4.13 5.64 -2.20
N VAL A 56 -4.38 5.29 -0.94
CA VAL A 56 -5.71 4.98 -0.43
C VAL A 56 -6.15 6.12 0.48
N LEU A 57 -7.35 6.65 0.23
CA LEU A 57 -7.93 7.72 1.02
C LEU A 57 -9.02 7.15 1.91
N VAL A 58 -9.00 7.49 3.20
CA VAL A 58 -10.04 7.13 4.16
C VAL A 58 -10.66 8.41 4.70
N GLU A 59 -11.94 8.60 4.41
CA GLU A 59 -12.69 9.75 4.86
C GLU A 59 -13.18 9.56 6.29
N PRO A 60 -13.27 10.63 7.12
CA PRO A 60 -13.71 10.52 8.51
C PRO A 60 -15.16 10.06 8.65
N GLU A 61 -15.99 10.22 7.64
CA GLU A 61 -17.37 9.72 7.61
C GLU A 61 -17.45 8.20 7.65
N GLN A 62 -16.41 7.52 7.17
CA GLN A 62 -16.27 6.05 7.22
C GLN A 62 -15.66 5.66 8.58
N VAL A 63 -16.46 5.79 9.65
CA VAL A 63 -15.97 5.68 11.04
C VAL A 63 -15.22 4.36 11.30
N GLU A 64 -15.78 3.23 10.90
CA GLU A 64 -15.16 1.92 11.16
C GLU A 64 -13.87 1.75 10.36
N VAL A 65 -13.87 2.19 9.10
CA VAL A 65 -12.69 2.13 8.24
C VAL A 65 -11.61 3.06 8.77
N PHE A 66 -12.00 4.24 9.22
CA PHE A 66 -11.08 5.23 9.79
C PHE A 66 -10.39 4.72 11.06
N LYS A 67 -11.11 4.01 11.92
CA LYS A 67 -10.53 3.40 13.12
C LYS A 67 -9.43 2.39 12.76
N VAL A 68 -9.69 1.55 11.78
CA VAL A 68 -8.68 0.59 11.31
C VAL A 68 -7.48 1.33 10.72
N ALA A 69 -7.72 2.33 9.88
CA ALA A 69 -6.67 3.13 9.25
C ALA A 69 -5.78 3.84 10.29
N ALA A 70 -6.38 4.36 11.36
CA ALA A 70 -5.64 5.06 12.41
C ALA A 70 -4.72 4.13 13.22
N SER A 71 -4.98 2.83 13.21
CA SER A 71 -4.20 1.85 13.97
C SER A 71 -3.07 1.21 13.17
N LEU A 72 -2.94 1.55 11.88
CA LEU A 72 -1.98 0.90 11.00
C LEU A 72 -0.55 1.35 11.26
N GLY A 73 0.37 0.39 11.10
CA GLY A 73 1.80 0.64 11.14
C GLY A 73 2.47 0.17 9.85
N TYR A 74 3.77 0.42 9.73
CA TYR A 74 4.54 0.01 8.56
C TYR A 74 4.48 -1.50 8.36
N GLU A 75 4.35 -1.92 7.12
CA GLU A 75 4.34 -3.33 6.69
C GLU A 75 3.14 -4.15 7.16
N ASP A 76 2.10 -3.53 7.72
CA ASP A 76 0.85 -4.23 7.99
C ASP A 76 0.24 -4.67 6.67
N VAL A 77 -0.26 -5.90 6.60
CA VAL A 77 -0.86 -6.45 5.39
C VAL A 77 -2.35 -6.17 5.39
N LEU A 78 -2.83 -5.54 4.33
CA LEU A 78 -4.21 -5.08 4.21
C LEU A 78 -4.90 -5.61 2.97
N GLN A 79 -6.22 -5.77 3.09
CA GLN A 79 -7.13 -5.84 1.96
C GLN A 79 -7.98 -4.58 1.98
N VAL A 80 -8.00 -3.85 0.88
CA VAL A 80 -8.76 -2.60 0.74
C VAL A 80 -9.78 -2.74 -0.37
N GLU A 81 -11.04 -2.45 -0.05
CA GLU A 81 -12.10 -2.33 -1.03
C GLU A 81 -12.45 -0.85 -1.16
N GLY A 82 -12.56 -0.37 -2.38
CA GLY A 82 -12.86 1.04 -2.60
C GLY A 82 -13.12 1.38 -4.06
N VAL A 83 -13.28 2.66 -4.32
CA VAL A 83 -13.58 3.21 -5.65
C VAL A 83 -12.41 4.09 -6.10
N VAL A 84 -11.97 3.88 -7.34
CA VAL A 84 -10.90 4.69 -7.95
C VAL A 84 -11.44 6.05 -8.34
N ARG A 85 -10.71 7.11 -8.00
CA ARG A 85 -11.03 8.47 -8.43
C ARG A 85 -9.76 9.26 -8.73
N ALA A 86 -9.90 10.38 -9.44
CA ALA A 86 -8.79 11.26 -9.74
C ALA A 86 -8.27 11.94 -8.45
N ARG A 87 -6.95 12.04 -8.31
CA ARG A 87 -6.32 12.76 -7.20
C ARG A 87 -6.44 14.26 -7.38
N HIS A 88 -6.60 14.98 -6.25
CA HIS A 88 -6.50 16.44 -6.26
C HIS A 88 -5.08 16.90 -6.56
N SER A 89 -4.09 16.15 -6.05
CA SER A 89 -2.67 16.47 -6.25
C SER A 89 -1.99 15.27 -6.89
N VAL A 90 -1.65 15.41 -8.17
CA VAL A 90 -1.01 14.35 -8.96
C VAL A 90 0.44 14.17 -8.52
N ASN A 91 0.86 12.90 -8.42
CA ASN A 91 2.25 12.56 -8.13
C ASN A 91 2.86 11.87 -9.36
N ASP A 92 3.62 12.60 -10.13
CA ASP A 92 4.22 12.11 -11.39
C ASP A 92 5.32 11.05 -11.17
N LYS A 93 5.79 10.90 -9.93
CA LYS A 93 6.80 9.89 -9.58
C LYS A 93 6.24 8.48 -9.53
N LEU A 94 4.92 8.33 -9.43
CA LEU A 94 4.24 7.04 -9.37
C LEU A 94 3.45 6.80 -10.65
N LYS A 95 3.44 5.55 -11.13
CA LYS A 95 2.59 5.16 -12.27
C LYS A 95 1.11 5.37 -11.96
N SER A 96 0.72 5.14 -10.71
CA SER A 96 -0.64 5.31 -10.20
C SER A 96 -0.88 6.71 -9.61
N GLY A 97 0.01 7.66 -9.84
CA GLY A 97 -0.01 8.99 -9.20
C GLY A 97 -1.13 9.91 -9.66
N GLN A 98 -1.86 9.55 -10.71
CA GLN A 98 -3.00 10.32 -11.23
C GLN A 98 -4.29 10.04 -10.45
N VAL A 99 -4.36 8.92 -9.74
CA VAL A 99 -5.57 8.42 -9.11
C VAL A 99 -5.33 8.03 -7.66
N GLU A 100 -6.42 7.90 -6.92
CA GLU A 100 -6.44 7.36 -5.57
C GLU A 100 -7.63 6.42 -5.42
N VAL A 101 -7.59 5.58 -4.40
CA VAL A 101 -8.70 4.68 -4.06
C VAL A 101 -9.36 5.20 -2.79
N VAL A 102 -10.64 5.54 -2.88
CA VAL A 102 -11.43 5.94 -1.71
C VAL A 102 -11.92 4.66 -1.05
N ALA A 103 -11.38 4.34 0.12
CA ALA A 103 -11.69 3.10 0.81
C ALA A 103 -13.12 3.08 1.34
N THR A 104 -13.84 1.99 1.05
CA THR A 104 -15.13 1.70 1.65
C THR A 104 -14.99 0.61 2.73
N ARG A 105 -13.92 -0.17 2.67
CA ARG A 105 -13.63 -1.21 3.65
C ARG A 105 -12.13 -1.51 3.70
N ILE A 106 -11.60 -1.68 4.89
CA ILE A 106 -10.20 -2.12 5.10
C ILE A 106 -10.24 -3.32 6.05
N THR A 107 -9.60 -4.41 5.63
CA THR A 107 -9.43 -5.59 6.46
C THR A 107 -7.95 -5.77 6.75
N LEU A 108 -7.58 -5.80 8.04
CA LEU A 108 -6.22 -6.08 8.46
C LEU A 108 -5.99 -7.59 8.37
N LEU A 109 -5.14 -8.02 7.45
CA LEU A 109 -4.84 -9.43 7.22
C LEU A 109 -3.72 -9.92 8.14
N ASN A 110 -2.74 -9.07 8.40
CA ASN A 110 -1.64 -9.39 9.29
C ASN A 110 -1.01 -8.12 9.86
N LYS A 111 -0.81 -8.10 11.18
CA LYS A 111 -0.15 -7.01 11.88
C LYS A 111 1.35 -7.28 11.92
N ALA A 112 2.16 -6.36 11.40
CA ALA A 112 3.61 -6.49 11.44
C ALA A 112 4.16 -6.10 12.80
N GLU A 113 5.28 -6.73 13.19
CA GLU A 113 6.06 -6.30 14.35
C GLU A 113 6.86 -5.04 13.99
N PRO A 114 7.27 -4.23 15.00
CA PRO A 114 8.12 -3.08 14.72
C PRO A 114 9.38 -3.49 13.96
N LEU A 115 9.70 -2.73 12.91
CA LEU A 115 10.83 -3.03 12.04
C LEU A 115 12.13 -2.46 12.62
N PRO A 116 13.29 -3.12 12.40
CA PRO A 116 14.59 -2.57 12.78
C PRO A 116 14.97 -1.33 11.95
N PHE A 117 14.46 -1.21 10.73
CA PHE A 117 14.57 -0.01 9.90
C PHE A 117 13.41 0.00 8.91
N HIS A 118 13.05 1.19 8.42
CA HIS A 118 12.01 1.37 7.41
C HIS A 118 12.61 1.39 6.02
N ALA A 119 11.79 1.06 5.01
CA ALA A 119 12.23 1.01 3.61
C ALA A 119 12.81 2.34 3.10
N HIS A 120 12.41 3.45 3.72
CA HIS A 120 12.84 4.80 3.34
C HIS A 120 14.05 5.31 4.15
N GLU A 121 14.56 4.51 5.10
CA GLU A 121 15.69 4.88 5.93
C GLU A 121 17.01 4.40 5.31
N ASN A 122 18.06 5.21 5.51
CA ASN A 122 19.43 4.80 5.22
C ASN A 122 20.01 4.09 6.43
N ALA A 123 19.79 2.78 6.52
CA ALA A 123 20.36 1.97 7.57
C ALA A 123 21.84 1.68 7.29
N GLY A 124 22.62 1.46 8.35
CA GLY A 124 24.01 1.05 8.23
C GLY A 124 24.15 -0.31 7.57
N GLU A 125 25.29 -0.56 6.94
CA GLU A 125 25.54 -1.81 6.21
C GLU A 125 25.36 -3.04 7.09
N GLU A 126 25.83 -2.99 8.34
CA GLU A 126 25.69 -4.09 9.28
C GLU A 126 24.22 -4.45 9.55
N THR A 127 23.39 -3.44 9.78
CA THR A 127 21.95 -3.63 9.99
C THR A 127 21.28 -4.19 8.74
N ARG A 128 21.65 -3.70 7.56
CA ARG A 128 21.12 -4.16 6.28
C ARG A 128 21.47 -5.61 6.01
N LEU A 129 22.67 -6.02 6.34
CA LEU A 129 23.11 -7.41 6.16
C LEU A 129 22.44 -8.35 7.15
N LYS A 130 22.26 -7.92 8.42
CA LYS A 130 21.56 -8.71 9.42
C LYS A 130 20.10 -8.95 9.06
N TYR A 131 19.43 -7.93 8.52
CA TYR A 131 18.04 -7.99 8.12
C TYR A 131 17.92 -7.93 6.60
N ARG A 132 18.69 -8.77 5.91
CA ARG A 132 18.76 -8.77 4.45
C ARG A 132 17.39 -8.91 3.79
N TYR A 133 16.52 -9.73 4.35
CA TYR A 133 15.16 -9.95 3.83
C TYR A 133 14.33 -8.65 3.81
N LEU A 134 14.57 -7.72 4.72
CA LEU A 134 13.93 -6.40 4.72
C LEU A 134 14.62 -5.45 3.74
N ASP A 135 15.95 -5.46 3.72
CA ASP A 135 16.73 -4.62 2.82
C ASP A 135 16.41 -4.89 1.35
N LEU A 136 16.24 -6.16 0.98
CA LEU A 136 15.90 -6.56 -0.38
C LEU A 136 14.53 -6.07 -0.85
N ARG A 137 13.66 -5.66 0.06
CA ARG A 137 12.33 -5.12 -0.26
C ARG A 137 12.36 -3.63 -0.62
N ARG A 138 13.46 -2.95 -0.36
CA ARG A 138 13.62 -1.53 -0.71
C ARG A 138 13.60 -1.35 -2.22
N PRO A 139 12.98 -0.28 -2.74
CA PRO A 139 12.91 -0.06 -4.19
C PRO A 139 14.27 -0.07 -4.89
N GLU A 140 15.29 0.50 -4.26
CA GLU A 140 16.65 0.52 -4.78
C GLU A 140 17.23 -0.89 -4.94
N MET A 141 17.04 -1.74 -3.92
CA MET A 141 17.52 -3.12 -3.96
C MET A 141 16.74 -3.95 -4.96
N GLN A 142 15.43 -3.75 -5.07
CA GLN A 142 14.60 -4.41 -6.08
C GLN A 142 15.08 -4.07 -7.49
N ARG A 143 15.37 -2.80 -7.74
CA ARG A 143 15.88 -2.34 -9.03
C ARG A 143 17.24 -2.96 -9.35
N MET A 144 18.14 -3.00 -8.38
CA MET A 144 19.46 -3.62 -8.53
C MET A 144 19.35 -5.10 -8.87
N MET A 145 18.50 -5.84 -8.16
CA MET A 145 18.31 -7.27 -8.38
C MET A 145 17.72 -7.55 -9.76
N ARG A 146 16.74 -6.77 -10.19
CA ARG A 146 16.14 -6.89 -11.52
C ARG A 146 17.14 -6.62 -12.64
N THR A 147 18.01 -5.64 -12.44
CA THR A 147 19.04 -5.28 -13.42
C THR A 147 20.06 -6.41 -13.60
N ARG A 148 20.36 -7.15 -12.52
CA ARG A 148 21.34 -8.24 -12.55
C ARG A 148 20.80 -9.52 -13.17
N THR A 149 19.51 -9.68 -13.24
CA THR A 149 18.88 -10.82 -13.88
C THR A 149 18.50 -10.50 -15.32
#